data_b2a4b35453eadb0716543450656be2c1
#
_entry.id   b2a4b35453eadb0716543450656be2c1
#
_cell.length_a   1.000
_cell.length_b   1.000
_cell.length_c   1.000
_cell.angle_alpha   90.00
_cell.angle_beta   90.00
_cell.angle_gamma   90.00
#
_symmetry.space_group_name_H-M   'P 1'
#
loop_
_entity.id
_entity.type
_entity.pdbx_description
1 polymer ?
#
loop_
_entity_poly.entity_id
_entity_poly.type
_entity_poly.pdbx_seq_one_letter_code
_entity_poly.pdbx_strand_id
1 'polypeptide(L)'
;MRIGMIARLGSGAVLPALLLAGCAATDAGVSRETQAPRPRYPAIDVPAQAETVPVGTGNADAADDPAIWRNAANPAASLVLGTDKKAGLYVYGLDGQVRDFAPAGALNNADLREVRMADGSTRILVGASDRTDRTEPKIALFGLDGATGKLTVLGTDSFLKAGHAPAEAYGFCMGAPLAPGELARAYVVLKDGTVAESRLVERGGKIAAEHLRDVKFSTQSEGCVVDDVTKTLYVAEEDVAIWKVPLSGAALTAAAYAKVGEADGLVDDIEGLAIARQADGRAWLVASSQGDNAYALFDLATGKPAGRFRVNGGALGGTSDTDGIEVILGDFGPAFPEGLFVAQDGDNAPKAQNFKMLSWRAIRTALDAK
;
A
#
# COMPACT_ATOMS: atom_id res chain seq x y z
N MET A 1 -64.63 -64.78 8.20
CA MET A 1 -65.30 -65.15 9.52
C MET A 1 -64.85 -64.13 10.58
N ARG A 2 -65.85 -63.37 11.02
CA ARG A 2 -65.92 -62.60 12.29
C ARG A 2 -64.74 -61.82 12.81
N ILE A 3 -64.81 -60.46 12.75
CA ILE A 3 -65.32 -59.53 13.83
C ILE A 3 -64.26 -59.30 14.94
N GLY A 4 -64.02 -58.03 15.14
CA GLY A 4 -63.39 -57.54 16.38
C GLY A 4 -62.94 -56.11 16.31
N MET A 5 -63.86 -55.16 16.35
CA MET A 5 -63.68 -53.74 16.56
C MET A 5 -63.45 -53.46 18.04
N ILE A 6 -62.37 -52.78 18.43
CA ILE A 6 -62.38 -51.99 19.68
C ILE A 6 -61.56 -50.71 19.47
N ALA A 7 -62.24 -49.61 19.62
CA ALA A 7 -61.70 -48.27 19.72
C ALA A 7 -61.09 -48.05 21.10
N ARG A 8 -59.97 -47.33 21.17
CA ARG A 8 -59.64 -46.55 22.38
C ARG A 8 -58.98 -45.22 22.04
N LEU A 9 -59.60 -44.20 22.50
CA LEU A 9 -59.15 -42.82 22.60
C LEU A 9 -57.89 -42.75 23.47
N GLY A 10 -57.06 -41.75 23.19
CA GLY A 10 -56.14 -41.27 24.20
C GLY A 10 -55.01 -40.39 23.72
N SER A 11 -55.19 -39.14 23.96
CA SER A 11 -54.20 -38.13 24.38
C SER A 11 -53.24 -37.62 23.33
N GLY A 12 -53.51 -36.41 22.89
CA GLY A 12 -52.59 -35.54 22.15
C GLY A 12 -51.34 -35.17 22.94
N ALA A 13 -50.22 -35.33 22.34
CA ALA A 13 -48.99 -34.69 22.76
C ALA A 13 -48.66 -33.60 21.73
N VAL A 14 -48.86 -32.36 22.13
CA VAL A 14 -48.42 -31.19 21.39
C VAL A 14 -46.90 -31.09 21.60
N LEU A 15 -46.12 -31.41 20.56
CA LEU A 15 -44.72 -31.02 20.53
C LEU A 15 -44.62 -29.53 20.13
N PRO A 16 -43.90 -28.71 20.89
CA PRO A 16 -43.57 -27.37 20.41
C PRO A 16 -42.55 -27.47 19.30
N ALA A 17 -42.87 -26.94 18.13
CA ALA A 17 -41.90 -26.68 17.06
C ALA A 17 -40.92 -25.62 17.56
N LEU A 18 -39.67 -26.02 17.84
CA LEU A 18 -38.56 -25.10 17.97
C LEU A 18 -38.29 -24.50 16.60
N LEU A 19 -38.73 -23.27 16.40
CA LEU A 19 -38.22 -22.39 15.34
C LEU A 19 -36.76 -22.06 15.67
N LEU A 20 -35.82 -22.72 15.02
CA LEU A 20 -34.44 -22.28 14.90
C LEU A 20 -34.45 -21.01 14.06
N ALA A 21 -34.54 -19.86 14.72
CA ALA A 21 -34.18 -18.60 14.10
C ALA A 21 -32.69 -18.64 13.84
N GLY A 22 -32.29 -18.95 12.59
CA GLY A 22 -30.93 -18.73 12.10
C GLY A 22 -30.68 -17.22 12.14
N CYS A 23 -29.88 -16.76 13.08
CA CYS A 23 -29.25 -15.45 12.97
C CYS A 23 -28.32 -15.50 11.78
N ALA A 24 -28.80 -15.02 10.63
CA ALA A 24 -27.91 -14.50 9.61
C ALA A 24 -27.26 -13.27 10.26
N ALA A 25 -26.01 -13.41 10.67
CA ALA A 25 -25.16 -12.27 10.93
C ALA A 25 -24.99 -11.55 9.59
N THR A 26 -25.82 -10.54 9.36
CA THR A 26 -25.48 -9.50 8.41
C THR A 26 -24.30 -8.78 9.04
N ASP A 27 -23.14 -8.85 8.39
CA ASP A 27 -22.07 -7.88 8.56
C ASP A 27 -22.63 -6.51 8.16
N ALA A 28 -23.39 -5.91 9.05
CA ALA A 28 -23.65 -4.49 9.01
C ALA A 28 -22.33 -3.86 9.45
N GLY A 29 -21.61 -3.31 8.48
CA GLY A 29 -20.49 -2.45 8.77
C GLY A 29 -20.91 -1.46 9.85
N VAL A 30 -20.35 -1.60 11.03
CA VAL A 30 -20.48 -0.63 12.10
C VAL A 30 -19.75 0.60 11.57
N SER A 31 -20.51 1.55 11.06
CA SER A 31 -19.99 2.91 10.83
C SER A 31 -19.45 3.38 12.18
N ARG A 32 -18.14 3.43 12.32
CA ARG A 32 -17.46 4.04 13.47
C ARG A 32 -17.68 5.55 13.41
N GLU A 33 -18.87 6.01 13.76
CA GLU A 33 -19.10 7.39 14.17
C GLU A 33 -18.60 7.59 15.63
N THR A 34 -17.37 7.24 15.89
CA THR A 34 -16.63 7.85 17.00
C THR A 34 -15.97 9.06 16.39
N GLN A 35 -16.32 10.27 16.84
CA GLN A 35 -15.62 11.49 16.43
C GLN A 35 -14.13 11.28 16.69
N ALA A 36 -13.40 10.93 15.63
CA ALA A 36 -11.95 10.89 15.68
C ALA A 36 -11.43 12.25 16.18
N PRO A 37 -10.39 12.29 17.03
CA PRO A 37 -9.81 13.53 17.50
C PRO A 37 -9.50 14.41 16.28
N ARG A 38 -10.04 15.63 16.24
CA ARG A 38 -9.79 16.54 15.12
C ARG A 38 -8.31 16.93 15.15
N PRO A 39 -7.55 16.69 14.08
CA PRO A 39 -6.15 17.05 14.05
C PRO A 39 -5.93 18.53 14.34
N ARG A 40 -4.87 18.84 15.06
CA ARG A 40 -4.46 20.23 15.36
C ARG A 40 -4.19 21.03 14.09
N TYR A 41 -3.82 20.35 13.01
CA TYR A 41 -3.53 20.92 11.69
C TYR A 41 -4.64 20.56 10.70
N PRO A 42 -5.48 21.53 10.27
CA PRO A 42 -6.50 21.26 9.27
C PRO A 42 -5.83 20.91 7.93
N ALA A 43 -6.43 19.98 7.20
CA ALA A 43 -6.01 19.64 5.85
C ALA A 43 -6.47 20.72 4.86
N ILE A 44 -5.64 20.98 3.84
CA ILE A 44 -5.93 21.92 2.74
C ILE A 44 -6.34 21.11 1.52
N ASP A 45 -7.40 21.51 0.86
CA ASP A 45 -7.86 20.86 -0.35
C ASP A 45 -6.94 21.20 -1.54
N VAL A 46 -6.48 20.18 -2.24
CA VAL A 46 -5.66 20.28 -3.46
C VAL A 46 -6.32 19.41 -4.54
N PRO A 47 -6.73 19.98 -5.68
CA PRO A 47 -7.38 19.19 -6.71
C PRO A 47 -6.40 18.32 -7.47
N ALA A 48 -6.85 17.10 -7.84
CA ALA A 48 -6.11 16.23 -8.76
C ALA A 48 -6.01 16.86 -10.15
N GLN A 49 -4.84 16.69 -10.80
CA GLN A 49 -4.61 17.15 -12.18
C GLN A 49 -4.85 16.05 -13.21
N ALA A 50 -4.68 14.78 -12.83
CA ALA A 50 -4.96 13.64 -13.68
C ALA A 50 -5.43 12.45 -12.82
N GLU A 51 -5.99 11.44 -13.48
CA GLU A 51 -6.36 10.17 -12.87
C GLU A 51 -6.08 9.02 -13.83
N THR A 52 -5.86 7.83 -13.32
CA THR A 52 -5.83 6.62 -14.15
C THR A 52 -7.23 6.20 -14.56
N VAL A 53 -7.34 5.47 -15.67
CA VAL A 53 -8.53 4.64 -15.87
C VAL A 53 -8.64 3.68 -14.68
N PRO A 54 -9.87 3.30 -14.28
CA PRO A 54 -10.08 2.41 -13.15
C PRO A 54 -9.41 1.05 -13.34
N VAL A 55 -9.10 0.37 -12.23
CA VAL A 55 -8.70 -1.05 -12.25
C VAL A 55 -9.84 -1.92 -12.81
N GLY A 56 -9.52 -3.13 -13.26
CA GLY A 56 -10.49 -4.01 -13.90
C GLY A 56 -11.50 -4.61 -12.94
N THR A 57 -11.17 -4.74 -11.67
CA THR A 57 -12.08 -5.29 -10.66
C THR A 57 -13.07 -4.21 -10.20
N GLY A 58 -14.33 -4.36 -10.58
CA GLY A 58 -15.42 -3.45 -10.23
C GLY A 58 -16.19 -3.88 -8.98
N ASN A 59 -16.88 -2.91 -8.33
CA ASN A 59 -17.76 -3.14 -7.19
C ASN A 59 -17.08 -3.85 -6.01
N ALA A 60 -15.80 -3.59 -5.81
CA ALA A 60 -14.98 -4.19 -4.77
C ALA A 60 -13.87 -3.22 -4.36
N ASP A 61 -13.38 -3.37 -3.16
CA ASP A 61 -12.13 -2.85 -2.69
C ASP A 61 -11.00 -3.57 -3.42
N ALA A 62 -10.40 -2.91 -4.42
CA ALA A 62 -9.53 -3.54 -5.43
C ALA A 62 -8.24 -2.77 -5.73
N ALA A 63 -8.30 -1.48 -6.09
CA ALA A 63 -7.08 -0.69 -6.20
C ALA A 63 -6.48 -0.51 -4.81
N ASP A 64 -5.14 -0.58 -4.70
CA ASP A 64 -4.48 -0.51 -3.41
C ASP A 64 -3.30 0.46 -3.44
N ASP A 65 -2.16 0.05 -3.99
CA ASP A 65 -0.92 0.77 -3.82
C ASP A 65 -0.28 1.17 -5.15
N PRO A 66 0.13 2.44 -5.30
CA PRO A 66 0.86 2.90 -6.47
C PRO A 66 2.36 2.86 -6.26
N ALA A 67 3.11 2.63 -7.35
CA ALA A 67 4.54 2.88 -7.42
C ALA A 67 4.85 3.76 -8.64
N ILE A 68 5.92 4.56 -8.60
CA ILE A 68 6.28 5.48 -9.67
C ILE A 68 7.68 5.16 -10.20
N TRP A 69 7.79 4.94 -11.51
CA TRP A 69 9.07 4.96 -12.20
C TRP A 69 9.26 6.27 -12.96
N ARG A 70 10.28 7.07 -12.59
CA ARG A 70 10.59 8.32 -13.25
C ARG A 70 11.60 8.11 -14.38
N ASN A 71 11.21 8.39 -15.61
CA ASN A 71 12.12 8.41 -16.75
C ASN A 71 12.90 9.73 -16.79
N ALA A 72 14.13 9.72 -16.28
CA ALA A 72 14.97 10.92 -16.24
C ALA A 72 15.36 11.46 -17.63
N ALA A 73 15.45 10.57 -18.65
CA ALA A 73 15.81 10.95 -20.01
C ALA A 73 14.61 11.50 -20.80
N ASN A 74 13.40 11.03 -20.51
CA ASN A 74 12.15 11.50 -21.11
C ASN A 74 11.06 11.59 -20.03
N PRO A 75 11.03 12.68 -19.25
CA PRO A 75 10.14 12.79 -18.09
C PRO A 75 8.65 12.50 -18.37
N ALA A 76 8.15 12.91 -19.54
CA ALA A 76 6.77 12.66 -19.94
C ALA A 76 6.46 11.17 -20.22
N ALA A 77 7.47 10.33 -20.39
CA ALA A 77 7.36 8.88 -20.55
C ALA A 77 7.55 8.12 -19.23
N SER A 78 7.47 8.79 -18.09
CA SER A 78 7.43 8.16 -16.77
C SER A 78 6.15 7.31 -16.61
N LEU A 79 6.23 6.34 -15.73
CA LEU A 79 5.17 5.34 -15.56
C LEU A 79 4.68 5.31 -14.11
N VAL A 80 3.40 5.04 -13.95
CA VAL A 80 2.76 4.74 -12.67
C VAL A 80 2.35 3.28 -12.70
N LEU A 81 2.70 2.53 -11.67
CA LEU A 81 2.20 1.19 -11.43
C LEU A 81 1.05 1.29 -10.42
N GLY A 82 0.13 0.34 -10.47
CA GLY A 82 -0.95 0.29 -9.48
C GLY A 82 -1.44 -1.14 -9.30
N THR A 83 -1.57 -1.57 -8.06
CA THR A 83 -2.08 -2.90 -7.75
C THR A 83 -3.61 -2.94 -7.87
N ASP A 84 -4.11 -4.08 -8.36
CA ASP A 84 -5.47 -4.56 -8.18
C ASP A 84 -5.38 -5.78 -7.26
N LYS A 85 -5.69 -5.60 -5.97
CA LYS A 85 -5.53 -6.64 -4.93
C LYS A 85 -6.44 -7.85 -5.10
N LYS A 86 -7.11 -7.94 -6.25
CA LYS A 86 -7.90 -9.10 -6.68
C LYS A 86 -7.36 -9.75 -7.96
N ALA A 87 -6.56 -9.02 -8.76
CA ALA A 87 -6.26 -9.43 -10.13
C ALA A 87 -4.77 -9.34 -10.53
N GLY A 88 -4.00 -8.39 -10.00
CA GLY A 88 -2.59 -8.26 -10.37
C GLY A 88 -2.05 -6.84 -10.40
N LEU A 89 -1.17 -6.53 -11.36
CA LEU A 89 -0.43 -5.28 -11.42
C LEU A 89 -0.64 -4.57 -12.76
N TYR A 90 -1.10 -3.33 -12.70
CA TYR A 90 -1.21 -2.41 -13.84
C TYR A 90 0.03 -1.56 -14.02
N VAL A 91 0.28 -1.15 -15.26
CA VAL A 91 1.19 -0.07 -15.63
C VAL A 91 0.42 0.98 -16.40
N TYR A 92 0.51 2.23 -15.97
CA TYR A 92 -0.14 3.38 -16.59
C TYR A 92 0.91 4.40 -17.07
N GLY A 93 0.57 5.13 -18.14
CA GLY A 93 1.29 6.36 -18.46
C GLY A 93 0.80 7.54 -17.62
N LEU A 94 1.48 8.69 -17.72
CA LEU A 94 1.04 9.93 -17.05
C LEU A 94 -0.27 10.50 -17.62
N ASP A 95 -0.73 10.00 -18.77
CA ASP A 95 -2.06 10.23 -19.33
C ASP A 95 -3.16 9.37 -18.68
N GLY A 96 -2.80 8.57 -17.68
CA GLY A 96 -3.69 7.66 -16.97
C GLY A 96 -4.11 6.41 -17.75
N GLN A 97 -3.62 6.22 -18.98
CA GLN A 97 -4.01 5.08 -19.81
C GLN A 97 -3.11 3.87 -19.54
N VAL A 98 -3.71 2.68 -19.57
CA VAL A 98 -3.00 1.41 -19.37
C VAL A 98 -1.95 1.20 -20.47
N ARG A 99 -0.73 0.85 -20.06
CA ARG A 99 0.37 0.40 -20.93
C ARG A 99 0.49 -1.11 -20.89
N ASP A 100 0.26 -1.71 -19.71
CA ASP A 100 0.28 -3.15 -19.52
C ASP A 100 -0.50 -3.59 -18.29
N PHE A 101 -0.81 -4.87 -18.21
CA PHE A 101 -1.40 -5.52 -17.06
C PHE A 101 -0.84 -6.94 -16.92
N ALA A 102 -0.28 -7.25 -15.75
CA ALA A 102 0.16 -8.59 -15.40
C ALA A 102 -0.88 -9.26 -14.48
N PRO A 103 -1.60 -10.30 -14.95
CA PRO A 103 -2.51 -11.06 -14.11
C PRO A 103 -1.67 -11.96 -13.17
N ALA A 104 -1.44 -11.49 -11.95
CA ALA A 104 -0.51 -12.12 -11.00
C ALA A 104 -1.16 -12.46 -9.64
N GLY A 105 -2.50 -12.54 -9.59
CA GLY A 105 -3.23 -12.86 -8.38
C GLY A 105 -3.43 -11.67 -7.44
N ALA A 106 -3.57 -11.94 -6.16
CA ALA A 106 -3.90 -10.93 -5.15
C ALA A 106 -2.62 -10.22 -4.67
N LEU A 107 -2.25 -9.14 -5.35
CA LEU A 107 -1.12 -8.27 -4.97
C LEU A 107 -1.64 -7.09 -4.15
N ASN A 108 -1.05 -6.85 -2.96
CA ASN A 108 -1.43 -5.72 -2.14
C ASN A 108 -0.54 -4.50 -2.45
N ASN A 109 0.60 -4.33 -1.79
CA ASN A 109 1.50 -3.21 -2.05
C ASN A 109 2.59 -3.56 -3.07
N ALA A 110 3.09 -2.55 -3.78
CA ALA A 110 4.15 -2.69 -4.75
C ALA A 110 5.18 -1.56 -4.65
N ASP A 111 6.43 -1.86 -4.91
CA ASP A 111 7.52 -0.86 -5.01
C ASP A 111 8.50 -1.29 -6.09
N LEU A 112 9.37 -0.39 -6.49
CA LEU A 112 10.36 -0.66 -7.55
C LEU A 112 11.72 -0.03 -7.26
N ARG A 113 12.76 -0.65 -7.83
CA ARG A 113 14.13 -0.09 -7.82
C ARG A 113 14.82 -0.35 -9.14
N GLU A 114 15.61 0.62 -9.60
CA GLU A 114 16.61 0.36 -10.62
C GLU A 114 17.77 -0.41 -9.99
N VAL A 115 18.04 -1.61 -10.49
CA VAL A 115 19.03 -2.51 -9.92
C VAL A 115 20.15 -2.81 -10.90
N ARG A 116 21.39 -2.96 -10.41
CA ARG A 116 22.53 -3.36 -11.19
C ARG A 116 22.67 -4.88 -11.20
N MET A 117 22.51 -5.50 -12.36
CA MET A 117 22.63 -6.93 -12.54
C MET A 117 24.11 -7.39 -12.59
N ALA A 118 24.34 -8.68 -12.41
CA ALA A 118 25.69 -9.26 -12.46
C ALA A 118 26.39 -9.08 -13.82
N ASP A 119 25.63 -9.05 -14.92
CA ASP A 119 26.14 -8.77 -16.27
C ASP A 119 26.48 -7.29 -16.52
N GLY A 120 26.27 -6.45 -15.53
CA GLY A 120 26.52 -5.02 -15.59
C GLY A 120 25.37 -4.21 -16.21
N SER A 121 24.27 -4.81 -16.63
CA SER A 121 23.08 -4.09 -17.08
C SER A 121 22.33 -3.45 -15.92
N THR A 122 21.53 -2.42 -16.19
CA THR A 122 20.56 -1.87 -15.24
C THR A 122 19.17 -2.36 -15.64
N ARG A 123 18.40 -2.82 -14.68
CA ARG A 123 17.00 -3.24 -14.86
C ARG A 123 16.10 -2.55 -13.86
N ILE A 124 14.85 -2.33 -14.22
CA ILE A 124 13.83 -1.87 -13.29
C ILE A 124 13.18 -3.13 -12.71
N LEU A 125 13.46 -3.38 -11.45
CA LEU A 125 12.89 -4.50 -10.69
C LEU A 125 11.69 -3.98 -9.91
N VAL A 126 10.55 -4.63 -10.09
CA VAL A 126 9.32 -4.38 -9.35
C VAL A 126 9.07 -5.56 -8.43
N GLY A 127 8.76 -5.29 -7.19
CA GLY A 127 8.30 -6.27 -6.22
C GLY A 127 6.91 -5.92 -5.72
N ALA A 128 6.16 -6.92 -5.29
CA ALA A 128 4.87 -6.74 -4.65
C ALA A 128 4.62 -7.82 -3.60
N SER A 129 3.90 -7.48 -2.54
CA SER A 129 3.39 -8.46 -1.58
C SER A 129 2.30 -9.30 -2.24
N ASP A 130 2.50 -10.62 -2.30
CA ASP A 130 1.54 -11.57 -2.84
C ASP A 130 0.80 -12.26 -1.68
N ARG A 131 -0.49 -11.93 -1.57
CA ARG A 131 -1.45 -12.46 -0.58
C ARG A 131 -2.44 -13.46 -1.18
N THR A 132 -2.15 -14.02 -2.34
CA THR A 132 -2.99 -15.03 -2.98
C THR A 132 -3.24 -16.23 -2.06
N ASP A 133 -2.19 -16.65 -1.32
CA ASP A 133 -2.31 -17.56 -0.18
C ASP A 133 -2.07 -16.77 1.11
N ARG A 134 -3.13 -16.55 1.89
CA ARG A 134 -3.07 -15.79 3.15
C ARG A 134 -2.34 -16.48 4.29
N THR A 135 -1.85 -17.67 4.06
CA THR A 135 -1.07 -18.44 5.03
C THR A 135 0.39 -18.61 4.65
N GLU A 136 0.73 -18.36 3.39
CA GLU A 136 2.06 -18.48 2.82
C GLU A 136 2.43 -17.16 2.11
N PRO A 137 3.04 -16.20 2.81
CA PRO A 137 3.37 -14.90 2.26
C PRO A 137 4.48 -15.02 1.22
N LYS A 138 4.32 -14.33 0.08
CA LYS A 138 5.28 -14.34 -1.02
C LYS A 138 5.59 -12.95 -1.51
N ILE A 139 6.69 -12.81 -2.24
CA ILE A 139 7.03 -11.62 -3.03
C ILE A 139 6.85 -11.99 -4.50
N ALA A 140 5.96 -11.32 -5.19
CA ALA A 140 5.86 -11.37 -6.64
C ALA A 140 6.91 -10.42 -7.25
N LEU A 141 7.66 -10.87 -8.24
CA LEU A 141 8.75 -10.11 -8.88
C LEU A 141 8.49 -9.94 -10.37
N PHE A 142 8.74 -8.72 -10.85
CA PHE A 142 8.58 -8.35 -12.26
C PHE A 142 9.78 -7.52 -12.73
N GLY A 143 10.09 -7.63 -14.02
CA GLY A 143 10.92 -6.67 -14.73
C GLY A 143 10.04 -5.68 -15.47
N LEU A 144 10.29 -4.38 -15.34
CA LEU A 144 9.60 -3.34 -16.08
C LEU A 144 10.50 -2.84 -17.23
N ASP A 145 9.99 -2.87 -18.45
CA ASP A 145 10.60 -2.16 -19.58
C ASP A 145 10.14 -0.70 -19.57
N GLY A 146 11.00 0.21 -19.14
CA GLY A 146 10.68 1.63 -19.04
C GLY A 146 10.43 2.33 -20.39
N ALA A 147 10.84 1.73 -21.52
CA ALA A 147 10.57 2.30 -22.84
C ALA A 147 9.17 1.98 -23.35
N THR A 148 8.66 0.79 -23.02
CA THR A 148 7.37 0.29 -23.52
C THR A 148 6.29 0.21 -22.46
N GLY A 149 6.66 0.27 -21.19
CA GLY A 149 5.77 0.04 -20.05
C GLY A 149 5.37 -1.43 -19.85
N LYS A 150 6.06 -2.38 -20.51
CA LYS A 150 5.75 -3.80 -20.45
C LYS A 150 6.34 -4.45 -19.22
N LEU A 151 5.53 -5.31 -18.56
CA LEU A 151 5.94 -6.14 -17.46
C LEU A 151 6.38 -7.53 -17.94
N THR A 152 7.44 -8.03 -17.35
CA THR A 152 7.85 -9.43 -17.49
C THR A 152 7.76 -10.08 -16.10
N VAL A 153 6.93 -11.10 -15.95
CA VAL A 153 6.85 -11.85 -14.70
C VAL A 153 8.15 -12.62 -14.51
N LEU A 154 8.85 -12.36 -13.41
CA LEU A 154 10.09 -13.05 -13.05
C LEU A 154 9.85 -14.23 -12.12
N GLY A 155 8.69 -14.25 -11.45
CA GLY A 155 8.25 -15.31 -10.58
C GLY A 155 7.70 -14.79 -9.26
N THR A 156 7.32 -15.75 -8.41
CA THR A 156 6.88 -15.50 -7.04
C THR A 156 7.76 -16.32 -6.12
N ASP A 157 8.31 -15.72 -5.08
CA ASP A 157 9.25 -16.38 -4.17
C ASP A 157 8.76 -16.31 -2.73
N SER A 158 8.82 -17.46 -2.04
CA SER A 158 8.62 -17.54 -0.59
C SER A 158 9.89 -17.07 0.08
N PHE A 159 9.80 -16.02 0.86
CA PHE A 159 10.96 -15.39 1.51
C PHE A 159 11.15 -15.84 2.97
N LEU A 160 10.14 -16.42 3.59
CA LEU A 160 10.24 -16.93 4.96
C LEU A 160 10.84 -18.34 4.98
N LYS A 161 11.44 -18.69 6.12
CA LYS A 161 11.97 -20.05 6.34
C LYS A 161 10.84 -21.05 6.39
N ALA A 162 11.11 -22.26 5.90
CA ALA A 162 10.16 -23.37 6.00
C ALA A 162 9.73 -23.61 7.46
N GLY A 163 8.42 -23.80 7.66
CA GLY A 163 7.83 -24.02 8.99
C GLY A 163 7.53 -22.74 9.79
N HIS A 164 7.55 -21.55 9.16
CA HIS A 164 7.02 -20.35 9.79
C HIS A 164 5.53 -20.52 10.14
N ALA A 165 5.05 -19.71 11.09
CA ALA A 165 3.61 -19.64 11.37
C ALA A 165 2.84 -19.10 10.16
N PRO A 166 1.58 -19.53 9.92
CA PRO A 166 0.75 -18.94 8.88
C PRO A 166 0.67 -17.41 9.03
N ALA A 167 0.90 -16.72 7.94
CA ALA A 167 0.90 -15.25 7.90
C ALA A 167 0.40 -14.74 6.54
N GLU A 168 -0.23 -13.57 6.53
CA GLU A 168 -0.69 -12.91 5.31
C GLU A 168 0.31 -11.81 4.92
N ALA A 169 0.83 -11.85 3.68
CA ALA A 169 1.57 -10.72 3.12
C ALA A 169 0.61 -9.54 2.94
N TYR A 170 1.03 -8.35 3.38
CA TYR A 170 0.18 -7.16 3.38
C TYR A 170 0.95 -5.98 2.79
N GLY A 171 1.64 -5.18 3.58
CA GLY A 171 2.48 -4.11 3.06
C GLY A 171 3.76 -4.59 2.36
N PHE A 172 4.31 -3.72 1.50
CA PHE A 172 5.56 -3.98 0.79
C PHE A 172 6.32 -2.69 0.50
N CYS A 173 7.61 -2.69 0.73
CA CYS A 173 8.51 -1.65 0.20
C CYS A 173 9.91 -2.20 -0.08
N MET A 174 10.65 -1.48 -0.92
CA MET A 174 12.02 -1.82 -1.30
C MET A 174 13.01 -0.77 -0.81
N GLY A 175 14.27 -1.19 -0.65
CA GLY A 175 15.40 -0.32 -0.37
C GLY A 175 16.60 -0.66 -1.23
N ALA A 176 17.56 0.27 -1.29
CA ALA A 176 18.83 0.04 -1.95
C ALA A 176 19.59 -1.13 -1.31
N PRO A 177 20.52 -1.79 -2.05
CA PRO A 177 21.37 -2.83 -1.49
C PRO A 177 22.21 -2.28 -0.33
N LEU A 178 22.31 -3.05 0.75
CA LEU A 178 23.10 -2.69 1.92
C LEU A 178 24.42 -3.47 2.02
N ALA A 179 24.62 -4.49 1.17
CA ALA A 179 25.84 -5.29 1.08
C ALA A 179 26.19 -5.66 -0.35
N PRO A 180 27.48 -5.96 -0.64
CA PRO A 180 27.89 -6.44 -1.94
C PRO A 180 27.15 -7.69 -2.40
N GLY A 181 26.77 -7.77 -3.67
CA GLY A 181 26.07 -8.91 -4.26
C GLY A 181 24.55 -8.91 -4.06
N GLU A 182 24.00 -7.91 -3.36
CA GLU A 182 22.58 -7.68 -3.30
C GLU A 182 22.12 -6.82 -4.49
N LEU A 183 20.93 -7.09 -4.99
CA LEU A 183 20.25 -6.24 -5.97
C LEU A 183 19.46 -5.14 -5.29
N ALA A 184 18.71 -5.50 -4.25
CA ALA A 184 17.90 -4.61 -3.43
C ALA A 184 17.60 -5.26 -2.07
N ARG A 185 17.01 -4.50 -1.16
CA ARG A 185 16.30 -4.98 0.01
C ARG A 185 14.80 -4.98 -0.26
N ALA A 186 14.10 -5.93 0.32
CA ALA A 186 12.65 -6.02 0.31
C ALA A 186 12.15 -6.17 1.76
N TYR A 187 11.09 -5.45 2.08
CA TYR A 187 10.43 -5.49 3.37
C TYR A 187 8.98 -5.86 3.13
N VAL A 188 8.57 -7.01 3.66
CA VAL A 188 7.17 -7.43 3.62
C VAL A 188 6.58 -7.20 4.99
N VAL A 189 5.56 -6.37 5.07
CA VAL A 189 4.77 -6.19 6.27
C VAL A 189 3.70 -7.26 6.29
N LEU A 190 3.72 -8.11 7.29
CA LEU A 190 2.69 -9.12 7.50
C LEU A 190 1.54 -8.52 8.31
N LYS A 191 0.34 -8.95 8.04
CA LYS A 191 -0.87 -8.41 8.66
C LYS A 191 -0.89 -8.50 10.19
N ASP A 192 -0.09 -9.38 10.76
CA ASP A 192 0.08 -9.50 12.21
C ASP A 192 1.02 -8.45 12.83
N GLY A 193 1.57 -7.52 12.03
CA GLY A 193 2.53 -6.50 12.45
C GLY A 193 4.00 -6.95 12.41
N THR A 194 4.32 -8.12 11.89
CA THR A 194 5.70 -8.52 11.62
C THR A 194 6.20 -7.86 10.33
N VAL A 195 7.38 -7.26 10.34
CA VAL A 195 8.05 -6.80 9.13
C VAL A 195 9.28 -7.66 8.88
N ALA A 196 9.23 -8.41 7.79
CA ALA A 196 10.30 -9.32 7.38
C ALA A 196 11.23 -8.64 6.38
N GLU A 197 12.50 -8.49 6.74
CA GLU A 197 13.55 -7.99 5.86
C GLU A 197 14.16 -9.14 5.07
N SER A 198 14.22 -8.99 3.76
CA SER A 198 14.90 -9.90 2.85
C SER A 198 15.88 -9.14 1.95
N ARG A 199 16.92 -9.83 1.50
CA ARG A 199 17.75 -9.37 0.39
C ARG A 199 17.32 -10.03 -0.90
N LEU A 200 17.28 -9.27 -1.96
CA LEU A 200 17.09 -9.79 -3.31
C LEU A 200 18.46 -10.01 -3.94
N VAL A 201 18.70 -11.20 -4.45
CA VAL A 201 19.98 -11.61 -5.02
C VAL A 201 19.78 -12.36 -6.33
N GLU A 202 20.78 -12.30 -7.21
CA GLU A 202 20.79 -13.11 -8.42
C GLU A 202 21.43 -14.47 -8.14
N ARG A 203 20.70 -15.55 -8.46
CA ARG A 203 21.14 -16.94 -8.31
C ARG A 203 20.84 -17.72 -9.59
N GLY A 204 21.87 -18.10 -10.33
CA GLY A 204 21.69 -18.89 -11.55
C GLY A 204 20.80 -18.24 -12.60
N GLY A 205 20.87 -16.92 -12.74
CA GLY A 205 20.08 -16.13 -13.68
C GLY A 205 18.64 -15.86 -13.24
N LYS A 206 18.27 -16.21 -12.00
CA LYS A 206 16.99 -15.88 -11.36
C LYS A 206 17.21 -14.97 -10.19
N ILE A 207 16.19 -14.18 -9.85
CA ILE A 207 16.18 -13.36 -8.63
C ILE A 207 15.50 -14.17 -7.53
N ALA A 208 16.16 -14.26 -6.38
CA ALA A 208 15.67 -14.94 -5.20
C ALA A 208 15.60 -13.98 -4.01
N ALA A 209 14.61 -14.15 -3.15
CA ALA A 209 14.47 -13.46 -1.88
C ALA A 209 15.05 -14.33 -0.75
N GLU A 210 16.04 -13.78 -0.04
CA GLU A 210 16.67 -14.46 1.11
C GLU A 210 16.34 -13.68 2.39
N HIS A 211 15.54 -14.29 3.27
CA HIS A 211 15.16 -13.72 4.57
C HIS A 211 16.38 -13.46 5.46
N LEU A 212 16.38 -12.33 6.14
CA LEU A 212 17.48 -11.89 7.02
C LEU A 212 17.05 -11.82 8.49
N ARG A 213 16.07 -10.98 8.79
CA ARG A 213 15.63 -10.66 10.15
C ARG A 213 14.26 -10.01 10.14
N ASP A 214 13.64 -9.89 11.32
CA ASP A 214 12.32 -9.32 11.50
C ASP A 214 12.33 -8.19 12.54
N VAL A 215 11.34 -7.30 12.45
CA VAL A 215 10.88 -6.45 13.55
C VAL A 215 9.38 -6.69 13.74
N LYS A 216 8.90 -6.66 14.99
CA LYS A 216 7.51 -6.95 15.33
C LYS A 216 6.86 -5.73 15.97
N PHE A 217 5.72 -5.30 15.43
CA PHE A 217 4.80 -4.33 16.02
C PHE A 217 3.65 -5.05 16.73
N SER A 218 2.91 -4.32 17.54
CA SER A 218 1.92 -4.91 18.44
C SER A 218 0.60 -5.25 17.75
N THR A 219 0.28 -4.49 16.69
CA THR A 219 -1.00 -4.53 15.97
C THR A 219 -0.78 -4.57 14.47
N GLN A 220 -1.86 -4.53 13.70
CA GLN A 220 -1.85 -4.47 12.26
C GLN A 220 -1.00 -3.30 11.76
N SER A 221 -0.21 -3.58 10.76
CA SER A 221 0.65 -2.61 10.10
C SER A 221 0.62 -2.86 8.61
N GLU A 222 0.72 -1.82 7.80
CA GLU A 222 0.75 -1.96 6.35
C GLU A 222 1.81 -1.08 5.69
N GLY A 223 1.58 0.21 5.64
CA GLY A 223 2.43 1.14 4.90
C GLY A 223 3.88 1.08 5.33
N CYS A 224 4.80 1.00 4.37
CA CYS A 224 6.22 1.16 4.66
C CYS A 224 6.95 1.92 3.55
N VAL A 225 8.08 2.55 3.90
CA VAL A 225 8.98 3.21 2.96
C VAL A 225 10.42 3.22 3.48
N VAL A 226 11.38 3.08 2.59
CA VAL A 226 12.81 3.14 2.93
C VAL A 226 13.42 4.47 2.52
N ASP A 227 14.02 5.17 3.46
CA ASP A 227 14.97 6.25 3.17
C ASP A 227 16.35 5.67 2.88
N ASP A 228 16.67 5.50 1.61
CA ASP A 228 17.96 4.96 1.17
C ASP A 228 19.15 5.87 1.57
N VAL A 229 18.93 7.17 1.79
CA VAL A 229 19.97 8.12 2.19
C VAL A 229 20.38 7.90 3.63
N THR A 230 19.43 7.81 4.54
CA THR A 230 19.69 7.59 5.98
C THR A 230 19.69 6.12 6.37
N LYS A 231 19.35 5.21 5.44
CA LYS A 231 19.19 3.77 5.69
C LYS A 231 18.21 3.53 6.84
N THR A 232 17.03 4.11 6.69
CA THR A 232 15.96 4.03 7.69
C THR A 232 14.69 3.53 7.03
N LEU A 233 14.09 2.50 7.59
CA LEU A 233 12.76 2.05 7.26
C LEU A 233 11.74 2.78 8.13
N TYR A 234 10.67 3.27 7.52
CA TYR A 234 9.48 3.77 8.20
C TYR A 234 8.35 2.78 8.00
N VAL A 235 7.56 2.54 9.04
CA VAL A 235 6.43 1.58 9.03
C VAL A 235 5.24 2.23 9.73
N ALA A 236 4.07 2.13 9.11
CA ALA A 236 2.80 2.52 9.71
C ALA A 236 2.20 1.33 10.48
N GLU A 237 2.05 1.49 11.80
CA GLU A 237 1.18 0.66 12.64
C GLU A 237 -0.14 1.42 12.74
N GLU A 238 -1.17 0.96 12.05
CA GLU A 238 -2.35 1.70 11.59
C GLU A 238 -3.01 2.58 12.66
N ASP A 239 -3.31 2.01 13.83
CA ASP A 239 -3.99 2.71 14.94
C ASP A 239 -3.03 3.33 15.97
N VAL A 240 -1.71 3.25 15.75
CA VAL A 240 -0.74 3.56 16.82
C VAL A 240 0.25 4.65 16.43
N ALA A 241 1.07 4.41 15.42
CA ALA A 241 2.18 5.30 15.11
C ALA A 241 2.85 4.99 13.76
N ILE A 242 3.56 5.95 13.23
CA ILE A 242 4.64 5.72 12.28
C ILE A 242 5.90 5.43 13.09
N TRP A 243 6.54 4.31 12.79
CA TRP A 243 7.78 3.89 13.42
C TRP A 243 8.97 4.11 12.50
N LYS A 244 10.10 4.51 13.05
CA LYS A 244 11.39 4.53 12.36
C LYS A 244 12.28 3.38 12.85
N VAL A 245 12.90 2.69 11.89
CA VAL A 245 13.71 1.49 12.13
C VAL A 245 15.05 1.68 11.41
N PRO A 246 16.14 2.03 12.09
CA PRO A 246 17.48 2.08 11.49
C PRO A 246 17.87 0.72 10.93
N LEU A 247 18.33 0.67 9.68
CA LEU A 247 18.72 -0.56 9.00
C LEU A 247 20.16 -0.99 9.28
N SER A 248 20.91 -0.17 10.01
CA SER A 248 22.26 -0.50 10.49
C SER A 248 22.20 -1.40 11.72
N GLY A 249 23.17 -2.31 11.84
CA GLY A 249 23.26 -3.21 12.99
C GLY A 249 22.69 -4.60 12.76
N ALA A 250 22.86 -5.49 13.72
CA ALA A 250 22.46 -6.91 13.60
C ALA A 250 20.96 -7.14 13.87
N ALA A 251 20.34 -6.31 14.71
CA ALA A 251 18.92 -6.36 15.03
C ALA A 251 18.22 -5.09 14.58
N LEU A 252 16.95 -5.21 14.18
CA LEU A 252 16.08 -4.09 13.91
C LEU A 252 15.47 -3.60 15.24
N THR A 253 15.55 -2.29 15.48
CA THR A 253 14.98 -1.66 16.67
C THR A 253 14.12 -0.48 16.25
N ALA A 254 12.84 -0.51 16.59
CA ALA A 254 11.90 0.54 16.25
C ALA A 254 11.87 1.64 17.33
N ALA A 255 11.69 2.88 16.89
CA ALA A 255 11.37 4.02 17.74
C ALA A 255 10.20 4.79 17.11
N ALA A 256 9.27 5.26 17.94
CA ALA A 256 8.15 6.05 17.44
C ALA A 256 8.67 7.33 16.75
N TYR A 257 8.14 7.60 15.54
CA TYR A 257 8.46 8.78 14.75
C TYR A 257 7.33 9.82 14.84
N ALA A 258 6.10 9.40 14.59
CA ALA A 258 4.89 10.20 14.77
C ALA A 258 3.78 9.29 15.32
N LYS A 259 2.88 9.83 16.14
CA LYS A 259 1.82 9.04 16.78
C LYS A 259 0.45 9.45 16.27
N VAL A 260 -0.49 8.51 16.25
CA VAL A 260 -1.90 8.84 16.11
C VAL A 260 -2.29 9.84 17.19
N GLY A 261 -2.98 10.91 16.81
CA GLY A 261 -3.46 11.94 17.71
C GLY A 261 -3.28 13.38 17.19
N GLU A 262 -3.84 14.31 17.92
CA GLU A 262 -3.92 15.72 17.52
C GLU A 262 -2.54 16.39 17.35
N ALA A 263 -1.55 16.00 18.16
CA ALA A 263 -0.24 16.65 18.20
C ALA A 263 0.54 16.47 16.88
N ASP A 264 0.48 15.28 16.31
CA ASP A 264 1.17 14.95 15.06
C ASP A 264 0.26 15.07 13.83
N GLY A 265 -1.05 15.27 14.04
CA GLY A 265 -2.00 15.47 12.97
C GLY A 265 -2.31 14.20 12.20
N LEU A 266 -2.19 13.05 12.84
CA LEU A 266 -2.57 11.74 12.30
C LEU A 266 -3.88 11.29 12.96
N VAL A 267 -4.80 10.85 12.14
CA VAL A 267 -5.99 10.11 12.57
C VAL A 267 -5.70 8.63 12.38
N ASP A 268 -6.27 7.77 13.23
CA ASP A 268 -6.15 6.32 13.12
C ASP A 268 -6.48 5.80 11.71
N ASP A 269 -6.01 4.62 11.44
CA ASP A 269 -5.87 4.05 10.11
C ASP A 269 -4.79 4.78 9.30
N ILE A 270 -3.54 4.71 9.78
CA ILE A 270 -2.39 5.21 9.03
C ILE A 270 -1.97 4.15 8.03
N GLU A 271 -2.08 4.47 6.76
CA GLU A 271 -1.81 3.55 5.66
C GLU A 271 -0.51 3.91 4.91
N GLY A 272 -0.56 4.06 3.59
CA GLY A 272 0.60 4.27 2.74
C GLY A 272 1.57 5.35 3.22
N LEU A 273 2.87 5.09 3.07
CA LEU A 273 3.96 6.00 3.39
C LEU A 273 4.82 6.26 2.14
N ALA A 274 5.20 7.51 1.92
CA ALA A 274 6.11 7.89 0.85
C ALA A 274 7.10 8.97 1.28
N ILE A 275 8.25 9.10 0.60
CA ILE A 275 9.27 10.12 0.90
C ILE A 275 9.45 11.08 -0.27
N ALA A 276 9.02 12.32 -0.09
CA ALA A 276 9.28 13.42 -1.00
C ALA A 276 10.67 14.03 -0.72
N ARG A 277 11.69 13.74 -1.55
CA ARG A 277 13.05 14.23 -1.38
C ARG A 277 13.46 15.18 -2.48
N GLN A 278 13.87 16.40 -2.12
CA GLN A 278 14.41 17.40 -3.04
C GLN A 278 15.91 17.20 -3.31
N ALA A 279 16.38 17.74 -4.43
CA ALA A 279 17.77 17.68 -4.81
C ALA A 279 18.70 18.40 -3.83
N ASP A 280 18.22 19.39 -3.08
CA ASP A 280 18.96 20.11 -2.03
C ASP A 280 19.04 19.33 -0.71
N GLY A 281 18.48 18.14 -0.62
CA GLY A 281 18.47 17.24 0.53
C GLY A 281 17.30 17.42 1.47
N ARG A 282 16.48 18.46 1.34
CA ARG A 282 15.22 18.55 2.10
C ARG A 282 14.29 17.40 1.74
N ALA A 283 13.63 16.85 2.74
CA ALA A 283 12.72 15.74 2.52
C ALA A 283 11.55 15.76 3.50
N TRP A 284 10.45 15.21 3.06
CA TRP A 284 9.24 15.01 3.87
C TRP A 284 8.80 13.56 3.82
N LEU A 285 8.44 13.01 4.96
CA LEU A 285 7.62 11.82 5.02
C LEU A 285 6.18 12.24 4.79
N VAL A 286 5.51 11.59 3.87
CA VAL A 286 4.08 11.75 3.60
C VAL A 286 3.39 10.47 4.05
N ALA A 287 2.30 10.60 4.80
CA ALA A 287 1.52 9.49 5.31
C ALA A 287 0.05 9.64 4.92
N SER A 288 -0.58 8.58 4.46
CA SER A 288 -2.03 8.52 4.36
C SER A 288 -2.63 8.42 5.77
N SER A 289 -3.41 9.41 6.16
CA SER A 289 -4.25 9.44 7.36
C SER A 289 -5.66 9.09 6.91
N GLN A 290 -5.88 7.78 6.67
CA GLN A 290 -7.08 7.28 6.00
C GLN A 290 -8.34 7.64 6.80
N GLY A 291 -8.28 7.54 8.14
CA GLY A 291 -9.43 7.80 9.00
C GLY A 291 -10.04 9.20 8.90
N ASP A 292 -9.37 10.18 8.25
CA ASP A 292 -9.95 11.48 7.92
C ASP A 292 -9.69 11.93 6.47
N ASN A 293 -9.34 10.99 5.59
CA ASN A 293 -9.12 11.20 4.16
C ASN A 293 -8.12 12.33 3.87
N ALA A 294 -7.00 12.36 4.60
CA ALA A 294 -5.98 13.39 4.48
C ALA A 294 -4.57 12.80 4.41
N TYR A 295 -3.63 13.59 3.95
CA TYR A 295 -2.22 13.23 3.87
C TYR A 295 -1.43 14.16 4.80
N ALA A 296 -0.72 13.57 5.76
CA ALA A 296 0.11 14.29 6.71
C ALA A 296 1.56 14.34 6.23
N LEU A 297 2.18 15.52 6.30
CA LEU A 297 3.59 15.72 5.98
C LEU A 297 4.39 15.96 7.26
N PHE A 298 5.54 15.31 7.32
CA PHE A 298 6.52 15.53 8.38
C PHE A 298 7.87 15.91 7.77
N ASP A 299 8.52 16.95 8.27
CA ASP A 299 9.90 17.22 7.92
C ASP A 299 10.77 16.02 8.34
N LEU A 300 11.40 15.38 7.37
CA LEU A 300 12.06 14.09 7.61
C LEU A 300 13.25 14.20 8.55
N ALA A 301 13.95 15.33 8.57
CA ALA A 301 15.12 15.55 9.40
C ALA A 301 14.75 15.77 10.87
N THR A 302 13.64 16.47 11.12
CA THR A 302 13.25 16.89 12.47
C THR A 302 12.11 16.07 13.07
N GLY A 303 11.35 15.35 12.24
CA GLY A 303 10.13 14.63 12.62
C GLY A 303 8.94 15.55 12.95
N LYS A 304 9.05 16.85 12.67
CA LYS A 304 7.97 17.80 12.98
C LYS A 304 6.90 17.81 11.89
N PRO A 305 5.61 17.94 12.26
CA PRO A 305 4.54 18.15 11.28
C PRO A 305 4.84 19.37 10.40
N ALA A 306 4.70 19.19 9.08
CA ALA A 306 4.95 20.19 8.05
C ALA A 306 3.70 20.60 7.28
N GLY A 307 2.54 20.11 7.67
CA GLY A 307 1.24 20.43 7.08
C GLY A 307 0.44 19.19 6.72
N ARG A 308 -0.79 19.42 6.28
CA ARG A 308 -1.71 18.36 5.84
C ARG A 308 -2.50 18.85 4.62
N PHE A 309 -2.78 17.95 3.71
CA PHE A 309 -3.64 18.22 2.56
C PHE A 309 -4.62 17.06 2.31
N ARG A 310 -5.65 17.34 1.51
CA ARG A 310 -6.57 16.35 0.93
C ARG A 310 -6.55 16.47 -0.56
N VAL A 311 -6.73 15.38 -1.24
CA VAL A 311 -7.14 15.43 -2.65
C VAL A 311 -8.62 15.68 -2.67
N ASN A 312 -9.02 16.89 -3.06
CA ASN A 312 -10.43 17.26 -3.08
C ASN A 312 -10.68 18.42 -4.05
N GLY A 313 -11.89 18.44 -4.63
CA GLY A 313 -12.30 19.47 -5.57
C GLY A 313 -11.84 19.20 -7.02
N GLY A 314 -12.13 20.17 -7.89
CA GLY A 314 -11.86 20.04 -9.32
C GLY A 314 -12.81 19.07 -10.04
N ALA A 315 -12.50 18.81 -11.32
CA ALA A 315 -13.36 18.00 -12.19
C ALA A 315 -13.20 16.48 -11.97
N LEU A 316 -12.09 16.05 -11.34
CA LEU A 316 -11.76 14.65 -11.16
C LEU A 316 -12.20 14.08 -9.79
N GLY A 317 -12.81 14.92 -8.95
CA GLY A 317 -13.19 14.53 -7.61
C GLY A 317 -12.00 14.46 -6.63
N GLY A 318 -12.20 13.80 -5.51
CA GLY A 318 -11.22 13.61 -4.44
C GLY A 318 -10.69 12.19 -4.36
N THR A 319 -10.08 11.90 -3.21
CA THR A 319 -9.76 10.55 -2.77
C THR A 319 -10.39 10.30 -1.40
N SER A 320 -10.79 9.07 -1.15
CA SER A 320 -11.22 8.59 0.16
C SER A 320 -10.69 7.19 0.42
N ASP A 321 -10.67 6.80 1.67
CA ASP A 321 -10.23 5.48 2.10
C ASP A 321 -8.94 5.06 1.39
N THR A 322 -7.92 5.98 1.42
CA THR A 322 -6.68 5.80 0.65
C THR A 322 -5.76 4.82 1.36
N ASP A 323 -5.57 3.65 0.77
CA ASP A 323 -4.59 2.66 1.20
C ASP A 323 -3.17 3.13 0.82
N GLY A 324 -2.83 3.13 -0.46
CA GLY A 324 -1.48 3.40 -0.92
C GLY A 324 -1.25 4.80 -1.50
N ILE A 325 -0.04 5.30 -1.30
CA ILE A 325 0.46 6.56 -1.87
C ILE A 325 1.90 6.41 -2.35
N GLU A 326 2.28 7.20 -3.36
CA GLU A 326 3.69 7.35 -3.74
C GLU A 326 4.00 8.80 -4.13
N VAL A 327 5.24 9.24 -3.92
CA VAL A 327 5.73 10.55 -4.34
C VAL A 327 7.17 10.51 -4.79
N ILE A 328 7.41 10.92 -6.02
CA ILE A 328 8.77 11.09 -6.56
C ILE A 328 8.95 12.52 -7.02
N LEU A 329 10.02 13.17 -6.52
CA LEU A 329 10.35 14.54 -6.92
C LEU A 329 11.27 14.57 -8.16
N GLY A 330 11.11 15.65 -8.92
CA GLY A 330 11.83 15.89 -10.17
C GLY A 330 10.88 16.23 -11.31
N ASP A 331 11.44 16.36 -12.51
CA ASP A 331 10.64 16.67 -13.69
C ASP A 331 9.91 15.42 -14.21
N PHE A 332 8.61 15.52 -14.42
CA PHE A 332 7.72 14.55 -15.07
C PHE A 332 7.02 15.15 -16.29
N GLY A 333 7.57 16.25 -16.83
CA GLY A 333 6.96 16.99 -17.94
C GLY A 333 6.07 18.15 -17.48
N PRO A 334 5.42 18.83 -18.42
CA PRO A 334 4.72 20.10 -18.14
C PRO A 334 3.61 20.02 -17.09
N ALA A 335 2.96 18.87 -16.96
CA ALA A 335 1.89 18.68 -15.96
C ALA A 335 2.43 18.56 -14.52
N PHE A 336 3.61 17.94 -14.36
CA PHE A 336 4.21 17.64 -13.06
C PHE A 336 5.69 18.01 -13.00
N PRO A 337 6.04 19.30 -13.15
CA PRO A 337 7.44 19.72 -13.38
C PRO A 337 8.37 19.61 -12.17
N GLU A 338 7.84 19.50 -10.95
CA GLU A 338 8.63 19.42 -9.70
C GLU A 338 8.44 18.12 -8.94
N GLY A 339 7.60 17.23 -9.46
CA GLY A 339 7.30 15.96 -8.84
C GLY A 339 5.86 15.53 -9.04
N LEU A 340 5.67 14.25 -8.90
CA LEU A 340 4.39 13.56 -9.00
C LEU A 340 4.05 12.91 -7.64
N PHE A 341 2.87 13.20 -7.14
CA PHE A 341 2.21 12.49 -6.05
C PHE A 341 1.06 11.67 -6.63
N VAL A 342 0.95 10.41 -6.23
CA VAL A 342 -0.13 9.50 -6.62
C VAL A 342 -0.77 8.94 -5.37
N ALA A 343 -2.10 8.91 -5.36
CA ALA A 343 -2.89 8.32 -4.26
C ALA A 343 -3.98 7.41 -4.83
N GLN A 344 -4.19 6.29 -4.20
CA GLN A 344 -5.33 5.43 -4.45
C GLN A 344 -6.63 6.15 -4.03
N ASP A 345 -7.70 5.94 -4.80
CA ASP A 345 -9.05 6.45 -4.50
C ASP A 345 -9.97 5.27 -4.20
N GLY A 346 -10.27 5.10 -2.92
CA GLY A 346 -11.08 3.98 -2.40
C GLY A 346 -12.56 4.08 -2.72
N ASP A 347 -13.07 5.28 -3.04
CA ASP A 347 -14.48 5.47 -3.46
C ASP A 347 -14.58 6.31 -4.74
N ASN A 348 -14.40 5.68 -5.87
CA ASN A 348 -14.56 6.29 -7.21
C ASN A 348 -15.94 6.00 -7.83
N ALA A 349 -16.96 5.73 -7.02
CA ALA A 349 -18.30 5.39 -7.51
C ALA A 349 -18.87 6.43 -8.50
N PRO A 350 -19.57 6.01 -9.56
CA PRO A 350 -20.00 4.63 -9.89
C PRO A 350 -18.95 3.79 -10.64
N LYS A 351 -17.76 4.32 -10.86
CA LYS A 351 -16.64 3.60 -11.50
C LYS A 351 -15.96 2.69 -10.46
N ALA A 352 -15.12 1.74 -10.93
CA ALA A 352 -14.19 1.05 -10.06
C ALA A 352 -13.12 2.01 -9.53
N GLN A 353 -12.41 1.60 -8.49
CA GLN A 353 -11.32 2.36 -7.86
C GLN A 353 -10.20 2.67 -8.86
N ASN A 354 -9.47 3.74 -8.63
CA ASN A 354 -8.38 4.19 -9.48
C ASN A 354 -7.29 4.93 -8.68
N PHE A 355 -6.38 5.61 -9.37
CA PHE A 355 -5.33 6.41 -8.76
C PHE A 355 -5.42 7.85 -9.26
N LYS A 356 -5.37 8.82 -8.32
CA LYS A 356 -5.32 10.26 -8.61
C LYS A 356 -3.88 10.75 -8.63
N MET A 357 -3.58 11.66 -9.54
CA MET A 357 -2.24 12.21 -9.76
C MET A 357 -2.21 13.72 -9.51
N LEU A 358 -1.27 14.17 -8.68
CA LEU A 358 -1.11 15.57 -8.31
C LEU A 358 0.33 16.04 -8.53
N SER A 359 0.48 17.31 -8.93
CA SER A 359 1.78 17.98 -8.94
C SER A 359 2.24 18.26 -7.51
N TRP A 360 3.47 17.86 -7.18
CA TRP A 360 4.08 18.23 -5.91
C TRP A 360 4.14 19.74 -5.70
N ARG A 361 4.38 20.51 -6.77
CA ARG A 361 4.32 21.98 -6.74
C ARG A 361 2.97 22.48 -6.25
N ALA A 362 1.86 21.92 -6.73
CA ALA A 362 0.52 22.33 -6.32
C ALA A 362 0.30 22.08 -4.82
N ILE A 363 0.72 20.92 -4.32
CA ILE A 363 0.67 20.57 -2.90
C ILE A 363 1.49 21.57 -2.08
N ARG A 364 2.75 21.81 -2.43
CA ARG A 364 3.62 22.74 -1.71
C ARG A 364 3.08 24.18 -1.73
N THR A 365 2.64 24.66 -2.89
CA THR A 365 2.05 26.00 -3.01
C THR A 365 0.84 26.18 -2.11
N ALA A 366 -0.04 25.17 -2.04
CA ALA A 366 -1.21 25.23 -1.16
C ALA A 366 -0.82 25.24 0.33
N LEU A 367 0.20 24.45 0.72
CA LEU A 367 0.69 24.39 2.10
C LEU A 367 1.42 25.68 2.51
N ASP A 368 2.20 26.29 1.61
CA ASP A 368 3.01 27.47 1.89
C ASP A 368 2.17 28.78 1.86
N ALA A 369 0.94 28.74 1.34
CA ALA A 369 0.01 29.89 1.30
C ALA A 369 -0.64 30.19 2.67
N LYS A 370 -0.41 29.39 3.70
CA LYS A 370 -0.90 29.58 5.08
C LYS A 370 0.17 30.14 5.99
#